data_60ba0b705905a08c5bb7de7f3f5b1673
#
_entry.id   60ba0b705905a08c5bb7de7f3f5b1673
#
_cell.length_a   1.000
_cell.length_b   1.000
_cell.length_c   1.000
_cell.angle_alpha   90.00
_cell.angle_beta   90.00
_cell.angle_gamma   90.00
#
_symmetry.space_group_name_H-M   'P 1'
#
loop_
_entity.id
_entity.type
_entity.pdbx_description
1 polymer ?
#
loop_
_entity_poly.entity_id
_entity_poly.type
_entity_poly.pdbx_seq_one_letter_code
_entity_poly.pdbx_strand_id
1 'polypeptide(L)'
;MLSQIVSSAEQQSEQIHKTFLNALARAVNPDARVIIVTDAGFQNAWFKHIKSLGWDFVGRIRGYTRLRLHREGDIWYKPQELQARSQPEYLGPGTLSRTQYARCEGHFYLYKKAPKGRKNRRSRGRIKRYKQERDGRSSAKTPWLLFTSSDDFRPREVMKIYSRRMQIEQNFRDEKSERFGFGLRASRSRTTERMQVLSLLATLSTIVMWLMGYHFENKGLHVRYQANSVKSRRVISYLTLAENVLRHFPLILRRIALNSALNHLARAYRNMVLVY
;
A
#
# COMPACT_ATOMS: atom_id res chain seq x y z
N MET A 1 -9.09 -3.50 -10.02
CA MET A 1 -8.44 -2.36 -9.32
C MET A 1 -9.35 -1.15 -9.43
N LEU A 2 -9.70 -0.52 -8.32
CA LEU A 2 -10.48 0.71 -8.29
C LEU A 2 -9.53 1.86 -7.96
N SER A 3 -9.53 2.94 -8.76
CA SER A 3 -8.74 4.13 -8.52
C SER A 3 -9.57 5.38 -8.80
N GLN A 4 -9.31 6.43 -8.04
CA GLN A 4 -9.94 7.74 -8.23
C GLN A 4 -8.86 8.80 -8.20
N ILE A 5 -8.83 9.64 -9.22
CA ILE A 5 -7.94 10.80 -9.30
C ILE A 5 -8.74 12.02 -8.88
N VAL A 6 -8.20 12.75 -7.93
CA VAL A 6 -8.81 13.95 -7.36
C VAL A 6 -7.87 15.14 -7.50
N SER A 7 -8.42 16.35 -7.55
CA SER A 7 -7.63 17.58 -7.51
C SER A 7 -6.97 17.77 -6.14
N SER A 8 -5.95 18.62 -6.07
CA SER A 8 -5.27 18.93 -4.79
C SER A 8 -6.22 19.55 -3.77
N ALA A 9 -7.24 20.28 -4.21
CA ALA A 9 -8.25 20.90 -3.35
C ALA A 9 -9.20 19.86 -2.73
N GLU A 10 -9.43 18.77 -3.42
CA GLU A 10 -10.37 17.70 -3.02
C GLU A 10 -9.71 16.56 -2.24
N GLN A 11 -8.39 16.55 -2.13
CA GLN A 11 -7.61 15.44 -1.56
C GLN A 11 -8.03 15.05 -0.12
N GLN A 12 -8.59 15.98 0.65
CA GLN A 12 -9.05 15.73 2.02
C GLN A 12 -10.58 15.75 2.15
N SER A 13 -11.32 15.70 1.04
CA SER A 13 -12.78 15.71 1.04
C SER A 13 -13.32 14.41 1.63
N GLU A 14 -14.04 14.53 2.75
CA GLU A 14 -14.73 13.40 3.39
C GLU A 14 -15.75 12.76 2.45
N GLN A 15 -16.48 13.58 1.68
CA GLN A 15 -17.48 13.11 0.74
C GLN A 15 -16.87 12.26 -0.38
N ILE A 16 -15.74 12.68 -0.94
CA ILE A 16 -15.03 11.90 -1.96
C ILE A 16 -14.54 10.58 -1.39
N HIS A 17 -13.99 10.60 -0.18
CA HIS A 17 -13.55 9.39 0.49
C HIS A 17 -14.70 8.39 0.72
N LYS A 18 -15.87 8.87 1.17
CA LYS A 18 -17.07 8.04 1.35
C LYS A 18 -17.58 7.47 0.03
N THR A 19 -17.66 8.30 -1.01
CA THR A 19 -18.06 7.87 -2.36
C THR A 19 -17.14 6.78 -2.89
N PHE A 20 -15.83 6.92 -2.69
CA PHE A 20 -14.85 5.91 -3.10
C PHE A 20 -15.04 4.58 -2.35
N LEU A 21 -15.21 4.61 -1.01
CA LEU A 21 -15.44 3.39 -0.23
C LEU A 21 -16.76 2.70 -0.59
N ASN A 22 -17.81 3.48 -0.85
CA ASN A 22 -19.11 2.93 -1.29
C ASN A 22 -19.01 2.29 -2.69
N ALA A 23 -18.21 2.86 -3.59
CA ALA A 23 -17.94 2.27 -4.89
C ALA A 23 -17.13 0.97 -4.76
N LEU A 24 -16.16 0.95 -3.84
CA LEU A 24 -15.38 -0.25 -3.52
C LEU A 24 -16.28 -1.35 -2.93
N ALA A 25 -17.21 -0.99 -2.04
CA ALA A 25 -18.14 -1.94 -1.42
C ALA A 25 -19.01 -2.67 -2.45
N ARG A 26 -19.39 -2.00 -3.54
CA ARG A 26 -20.14 -2.62 -4.63
C ARG A 26 -19.30 -3.59 -5.48
N ALA A 27 -17.99 -3.45 -5.44
CA ALA A 27 -17.06 -4.26 -6.25
C ALA A 27 -16.45 -5.45 -5.52
N VAL A 28 -16.48 -5.43 -4.17
CA VAL A 28 -15.89 -6.48 -3.33
C VAL A 28 -16.94 -7.56 -3.07
N ASN A 29 -16.49 -8.83 -3.02
CA ASN A 29 -17.35 -9.94 -2.62
C ASN A 29 -17.91 -9.68 -1.21
N PRO A 30 -19.25 -9.74 -1.00
CA PRO A 30 -19.87 -9.52 0.32
C PRO A 30 -19.34 -10.45 1.42
N ASP A 31 -18.95 -11.68 1.07
CA ASP A 31 -18.45 -12.69 2.02
C ASP A 31 -16.96 -12.50 2.38
N ALA A 32 -16.29 -11.54 1.74
CA ALA A 32 -14.88 -11.32 1.99
C ALA A 32 -14.66 -10.48 3.25
N ARG A 33 -13.77 -10.91 4.13
CA ARG A 33 -13.25 -10.05 5.20
C ARG A 33 -12.37 -8.96 4.60
N VAL A 34 -12.83 -7.73 4.64
CA VAL A 34 -12.13 -6.58 4.09
C VAL A 34 -11.35 -5.85 5.17
N ILE A 35 -10.06 -5.60 4.93
CA ILE A 35 -9.20 -4.81 5.81
C ILE A 35 -8.64 -3.64 5.01
N ILE A 36 -9.07 -2.43 5.33
CA ILE A 36 -8.59 -1.20 4.69
C ILE A 36 -7.30 -0.72 5.38
N VAL A 37 -6.21 -0.66 4.62
CA VAL A 37 -4.92 -0.19 5.15
C VAL A 37 -4.66 1.24 4.69
N THR A 38 -4.46 2.16 5.65
CA THR A 38 -4.30 3.59 5.35
C THR A 38 -3.03 4.18 5.94
N ASP A 39 -2.54 5.25 5.30
CA ASP A 39 -1.46 6.04 5.87
C ASP A 39 -1.98 7.08 6.89
N ALA A 40 -1.09 7.95 7.34
CA ALA A 40 -1.43 8.96 8.34
C ALA A 40 -2.19 10.19 7.78
N GLY A 41 -2.53 10.19 6.49
CA GLY A 41 -3.28 11.28 5.85
C GLY A 41 -4.79 11.16 6.03
N PHE A 42 -5.28 9.99 6.46
CA PHE A 42 -6.71 9.77 6.64
C PHE A 42 -7.17 10.14 8.05
N GLN A 43 -8.36 10.74 8.12
CA GLN A 43 -8.95 11.24 9.36
C GLN A 43 -9.98 10.27 9.97
N ASN A 44 -10.49 10.59 11.16
CA ASN A 44 -11.41 9.73 11.89
C ASN A 44 -12.72 9.44 11.18
N ALA A 45 -13.23 10.37 10.36
CA ALA A 45 -14.41 10.16 9.53
C ALA A 45 -14.25 8.98 8.57
N TRP A 46 -13.03 8.78 8.03
CA TRP A 46 -12.67 7.63 7.21
C TRP A 46 -12.81 6.31 7.99
N PHE A 47 -12.24 6.23 9.19
CA PHE A 47 -12.33 5.04 10.03
C PHE A 47 -13.77 4.71 10.44
N LYS A 48 -14.55 5.74 10.78
CA LYS A 48 -15.98 5.56 11.11
C LYS A 48 -16.76 5.01 9.92
N HIS A 49 -16.49 5.52 8.72
CA HIS A 49 -17.17 5.05 7.52
C HIS A 49 -16.80 3.62 7.15
N ILE A 50 -15.52 3.23 7.31
CA ILE A 50 -15.11 1.83 7.12
C ILE A 50 -15.87 0.91 8.09
N LYS A 51 -15.97 1.28 9.37
CA LYS A 51 -16.75 0.52 10.36
C LYS A 51 -18.24 0.42 10.00
N SER A 52 -18.85 1.49 9.47
CA SER A 52 -20.24 1.45 9.04
C SER A 52 -20.50 0.54 7.84
N LEU A 53 -19.47 0.20 7.06
CA LEU A 53 -19.52 -0.80 6.00
C LEU A 53 -19.31 -2.24 6.50
N GLY A 54 -19.12 -2.45 7.80
CA GLY A 54 -18.80 -3.75 8.38
C GLY A 54 -17.36 -4.22 8.12
N TRP A 55 -16.47 -3.31 7.76
CA TRP A 55 -15.10 -3.61 7.40
C TRP A 55 -14.11 -3.27 8.51
N ASP A 56 -12.97 -3.97 8.47
CA ASP A 56 -11.83 -3.68 9.33
C ASP A 56 -10.89 -2.65 8.72
N PHE A 57 -10.09 -2.01 9.57
CA PHE A 57 -9.04 -1.12 9.12
C PHE A 57 -7.75 -1.26 9.94
N VAL A 58 -6.63 -0.91 9.32
CA VAL A 58 -5.35 -0.67 9.96
C VAL A 58 -4.82 0.67 9.47
N GLY A 59 -4.86 1.68 10.32
CA GLY A 59 -4.45 3.04 10.00
C GLY A 59 -3.26 3.50 10.85
N ARG A 60 -2.38 4.32 10.27
CA ARG A 60 -1.29 4.95 11.01
C ARG A 60 -1.71 6.28 11.58
N ILE A 61 -1.46 6.48 12.86
CA ILE A 61 -1.73 7.75 13.55
C ILE A 61 -0.43 8.53 13.70
N ARG A 62 -0.47 9.82 13.36
CA ARG A 62 0.64 10.77 13.47
C ARG A 62 0.15 12.17 13.85
N GLY A 63 1.11 13.05 14.12
CA GLY A 63 0.84 14.47 14.33
C GLY A 63 0.24 14.79 15.69
N TYR A 64 -0.78 15.62 15.68
CA TYR A 64 -1.38 16.19 16.89
C TYR A 64 -2.65 15.48 17.36
N THR A 65 -3.10 14.46 16.63
CA THR A 65 -4.29 13.69 17.02
C THR A 65 -4.02 12.99 18.34
N ARG A 66 -4.87 13.25 19.35
CA ARG A 66 -4.71 12.66 20.67
C ARG A 66 -5.41 11.30 20.74
N LEU A 67 -4.89 10.43 21.57
CA LEU A 67 -5.48 9.14 21.90
C LEU A 67 -5.59 8.99 23.41
N ARG A 68 -6.54 8.17 23.83
CA ARG A 68 -6.75 7.77 25.23
C ARG A 68 -6.83 6.26 25.27
N LEU A 69 -6.06 5.64 26.15
CA LEU A 69 -6.16 4.21 26.40
C LEU A 69 -7.17 3.97 27.54
N HIS A 70 -8.11 3.04 27.38
CA HIS A 70 -9.18 2.83 28.34
C HIS A 70 -8.65 2.43 29.72
N ARG A 71 -7.54 1.67 29.77
CA ARG A 71 -6.89 1.23 31.01
C ARG A 71 -6.28 2.38 31.85
N GLU A 72 -6.08 3.55 31.24
CA GLU A 72 -5.37 4.67 31.87
C GLU A 72 -6.32 5.84 32.22
N GLY A 73 -7.64 5.56 32.22
CA GLY A 73 -8.65 6.54 32.59
C GLY A 73 -8.79 7.66 31.57
N ASP A 74 -8.84 8.92 32.02
CA ASP A 74 -9.09 10.08 31.14
C ASP A 74 -7.79 10.79 30.68
N ILE A 75 -6.68 10.08 30.63
CA ILE A 75 -5.38 10.63 30.21
C ILE A 75 -5.28 10.60 28.67
N TRP A 76 -5.01 11.76 28.07
CA TRP A 76 -4.89 11.92 26.63
C TRP A 76 -3.45 12.13 26.20
N TYR A 77 -2.95 11.24 25.35
CA TYR A 77 -1.58 11.24 24.83
C TYR A 77 -1.50 11.78 23.40
N LYS A 78 -0.37 12.38 23.05
CA LYS A 78 0.06 12.53 21.66
C LYS A 78 0.87 11.31 21.24
N PRO A 79 0.86 10.93 19.95
CA PRO A 79 1.65 9.80 19.47
C PRO A 79 3.13 9.86 19.82
N GLN A 80 3.70 11.07 19.94
CA GLN A 80 5.12 11.28 20.27
C GLN A 80 5.45 11.03 21.74
N GLU A 81 4.47 11.08 22.63
CA GLU A 81 4.63 10.88 24.08
C GLU A 81 4.72 9.39 24.44
N LEU A 82 4.33 8.50 23.50
CA LEU A 82 4.37 7.07 23.72
C LEU A 82 5.77 6.50 23.53
N GLN A 83 6.23 5.76 24.53
CA GLN A 83 7.52 5.07 24.50
C GLN A 83 7.39 3.74 23.76
N ALA A 84 7.96 3.66 22.55
CA ALA A 84 7.89 2.50 21.71
C ALA A 84 9.09 1.56 21.91
N ARG A 85 8.82 0.27 22.01
CA ARG A 85 9.81 -0.81 22.05
C ARG A 85 10.22 -1.27 20.65
N SER A 86 11.30 -2.02 20.56
CA SER A 86 11.79 -2.62 19.32
C SER A 86 10.94 -3.78 18.83
N GLN A 87 10.06 -4.31 19.65
CA GLN A 87 9.07 -5.30 19.28
C GLN A 87 7.68 -4.67 19.20
N PRO A 88 6.81 -5.15 18.29
CA PRO A 88 5.43 -4.71 18.23
C PRO A 88 4.69 -5.03 19.54
N GLU A 89 3.97 -4.04 20.05
CA GLU A 89 3.24 -4.11 21.31
C GLU A 89 1.78 -3.73 21.10
N TYR A 90 0.87 -4.47 21.72
CA TYR A 90 -0.54 -4.11 21.83
C TYR A 90 -0.73 -3.22 23.06
N LEU A 91 -1.21 -2.01 22.86
CA LEU A 91 -1.44 -1.06 23.95
C LEU A 91 -2.82 -1.21 24.61
N GLY A 92 -3.75 -1.85 23.92
CA GLY A 92 -5.12 -2.03 24.39
C GLY A 92 -6.16 -1.24 23.62
N PRO A 93 -7.45 -1.37 24.01
CA PRO A 93 -8.53 -0.59 23.46
C PRO A 93 -8.43 0.88 23.91
N GLY A 94 -8.99 1.76 23.08
CA GLY A 94 -8.99 3.18 23.39
C GLY A 94 -9.71 4.04 22.36
N THR A 95 -9.74 5.33 22.67
CA THR A 95 -10.43 6.35 21.88
C THR A 95 -9.43 7.20 21.11
N LEU A 96 -9.64 7.35 19.81
CA LEU A 96 -8.90 8.27 18.96
C LEU A 96 -9.67 9.59 18.84
N SER A 97 -8.99 10.73 18.99
CA SER A 97 -9.48 12.09 19.01
C SER A 97 -10.17 12.53 20.30
N ARG A 98 -9.69 13.66 20.85
CA ARG A 98 -10.29 14.32 22.01
C ARG A 98 -11.62 14.99 21.65
N THR A 99 -11.77 15.43 20.42
CA THR A 99 -12.98 16.11 19.93
C THR A 99 -14.14 15.14 19.87
N GLN A 100 -15.22 15.41 20.58
CA GLN A 100 -16.32 14.48 20.82
C GLN A 100 -16.94 13.91 19.53
N TYR A 101 -17.28 14.75 18.57
CA TYR A 101 -17.89 14.32 17.30
C TYR A 101 -16.92 13.49 16.42
N ALA A 102 -15.60 13.68 16.62
CA ALA A 102 -14.57 12.97 15.86
C ALA A 102 -14.06 11.71 16.57
N ARG A 103 -14.53 11.38 17.79
CA ARG A 103 -14.11 10.20 18.54
C ARG A 103 -14.34 8.92 17.73
N CYS A 104 -13.36 8.04 17.75
CA CYS A 104 -13.44 6.73 17.13
C CYS A 104 -12.83 5.70 18.08
N GLU A 105 -13.59 4.68 18.43
CA GLU A 105 -13.15 3.59 19.29
C GLU A 105 -12.45 2.51 18.48
N GLY A 106 -11.37 1.96 19.04
CA GLY A 106 -10.60 0.89 18.42
C GLY A 106 -9.41 0.46 19.27
N HIS A 107 -8.44 -0.18 18.65
CA HIS A 107 -7.31 -0.81 19.31
C HIS A 107 -5.99 -0.20 18.86
N PHE A 108 -5.06 0.01 19.77
CA PHE A 108 -3.78 0.66 19.50
C PHE A 108 -2.63 -0.32 19.58
N TYR A 109 -1.73 -0.19 18.60
CA TYR A 109 -0.49 -0.96 18.52
C TYR A 109 0.69 -0.02 18.30
N LEU A 110 1.79 -0.30 18.98
CA LEU A 110 2.98 0.54 18.93
C LEU A 110 4.21 -0.26 18.53
N TYR A 111 5.03 0.32 17.65
CA TYR A 111 6.25 -0.33 17.16
C TYR A 111 7.31 0.69 16.75
N LYS A 112 8.53 0.47 17.16
CA LYS A 112 9.69 1.24 16.70
C LYS A 112 10.65 0.35 15.94
N LYS A 113 10.61 0.43 14.63
CA LYS A 113 11.56 -0.30 13.79
C LYS A 113 12.95 0.27 13.94
N ALA A 114 13.94 -0.60 14.15
CA ALA A 114 15.34 -0.20 14.11
C ALA A 114 15.64 0.48 12.75
N PRO A 115 16.32 1.63 12.73
CA PRO A 115 16.66 2.30 11.49
C PRO A 115 17.57 1.38 10.68
N LYS A 116 17.10 0.94 9.52
CA LYS A 116 17.97 0.32 8.52
C LYS A 116 18.92 1.42 8.05
N GLY A 117 20.20 1.30 8.38
CA GLY A 117 21.24 2.28 8.01
C GLY A 117 21.36 2.45 6.50
N ARG A 118 20.40 3.13 5.89
CA ARG A 118 20.46 3.50 4.48
C ARG A 118 21.50 4.60 4.35
N LYS A 119 22.68 4.25 3.88
CA LYS A 119 23.66 5.23 3.41
C LYS A 119 23.10 5.82 2.11
N ASN A 120 22.62 7.06 2.16
CA ASN A 120 22.33 7.80 0.94
C ASN A 120 23.65 7.98 0.18
N ARG A 121 23.80 7.29 -0.95
CA ARG A 121 24.87 7.62 -1.89
C ARG A 121 24.63 9.06 -2.35
N ARG A 122 25.54 9.95 -1.99
CA ARG A 122 25.54 11.36 -2.42
C ARG A 122 25.51 11.39 -3.95
N SER A 123 24.37 11.67 -4.55
CA SER A 123 24.36 12.13 -5.93
C SER A 123 24.74 13.60 -5.92
N ARG A 124 25.80 13.94 -6.66
CA ARG A 124 26.29 15.30 -6.83
C ARG A 124 25.15 16.22 -7.30
N GLY A 125 24.89 17.27 -6.51
CA GLY A 125 24.11 18.45 -6.89
C GLY A 125 22.63 18.43 -6.54
N ARG A 126 22.25 19.13 -5.44
CA ARG A 126 21.13 20.08 -5.27
C ARG A 126 20.70 20.25 -3.82
N ILE A 127 20.70 21.47 -3.34
CA ILE A 127 20.37 21.93 -1.97
C ILE A 127 18.93 21.55 -1.53
N LYS A 128 17.98 21.34 -2.45
CA LYS A 128 16.59 20.94 -2.15
C LYS A 128 16.45 19.53 -1.52
N ARG A 129 17.45 18.65 -1.63
CA ARG A 129 17.42 17.30 -1.04
C ARG A 129 17.64 17.26 0.46
N TYR A 130 18.30 18.27 1.02
CA TYR A 130 18.63 18.27 2.46
C TYR A 130 17.39 18.28 3.36
N LYS A 131 16.33 19.01 2.98
CA LYS A 131 15.07 19.05 3.73
C LYS A 131 14.36 17.69 3.68
N GLN A 132 14.25 17.09 2.49
CA GLN A 132 13.62 15.77 2.33
C GLN A 132 14.40 14.65 3.04
N GLU A 133 15.72 14.72 3.08
CA GLU A 133 16.56 13.75 3.80
C GLU A 133 16.42 13.91 5.32
N ARG A 134 16.36 15.14 5.81
CA ARG A 134 16.14 15.44 7.24
C ARG A 134 14.75 14.97 7.68
N ASP A 135 13.73 15.24 6.88
CA ASP A 135 12.35 14.84 7.15
C ASP A 135 12.20 13.30 7.08
N GLY A 136 12.87 12.65 6.14
CA GLY A 136 12.95 11.19 6.03
C GLY A 136 13.66 10.55 7.24
N ARG A 137 14.74 11.14 7.74
CA ARG A 137 15.44 10.68 8.95
C ARG A 137 14.60 10.90 10.21
N SER A 138 13.94 12.03 10.33
CA SER A 138 13.03 12.34 11.43
C SER A 138 11.83 11.39 11.43
N SER A 139 11.25 11.14 10.25
CA SER A 139 10.14 10.20 10.06
C SER A 139 10.52 8.75 10.42
N ALA A 140 11.76 8.34 10.15
CA ALA A 140 12.26 7.00 10.50
C ALA A 140 12.47 6.80 12.01
N LYS A 141 12.67 7.89 12.76
CA LYS A 141 12.79 7.87 14.21
C LYS A 141 11.46 7.82 14.93
N THR A 142 10.37 8.25 14.25
CA THR A 142 9.03 8.27 14.85
C THR A 142 8.45 6.86 14.90
N PRO A 143 7.98 6.40 16.06
CA PRO A 143 7.36 5.08 16.18
C PRO A 143 6.11 4.97 15.29
N TRP A 144 5.76 3.76 14.94
CA TRP A 144 4.52 3.46 14.26
C TRP A 144 3.44 3.23 15.32
N LEU A 145 2.59 4.22 15.49
CA LEU A 145 1.33 4.05 16.20
C LEU A 145 0.29 3.64 15.17
N LEU A 146 -0.21 2.42 15.29
CA LEU A 146 -1.26 1.88 14.45
C LEU A 146 -2.56 1.79 15.24
N PHE A 147 -3.65 2.08 14.56
CA PHE A 147 -5.01 2.06 15.08
C PHE A 147 -5.85 1.12 14.23
N THR A 148 -6.59 0.21 14.87
CA THR A 148 -7.38 -0.81 14.19
C THR A 148 -8.81 -0.87 14.73
N SER A 149 -9.73 -1.41 13.94
CA SER A 149 -11.13 -1.67 14.36
C SER A 149 -11.25 -2.91 15.23
N SER A 150 -10.37 -3.91 15.05
CA SER A 150 -10.42 -5.21 15.69
C SER A 150 -9.17 -5.52 16.49
N ASP A 151 -9.29 -6.34 17.52
CA ASP A 151 -8.23 -6.91 18.37
C ASP A 151 -7.85 -8.34 17.99
N ASP A 152 -8.50 -8.92 16.99
CA ASP A 152 -8.24 -10.30 16.52
C ASP A 152 -6.80 -10.53 16.06
N PHE A 153 -6.08 -9.43 15.76
CA PHE A 153 -4.75 -9.50 15.20
C PHE A 153 -3.66 -9.47 16.27
N ARG A 154 -2.72 -10.39 16.19
CA ARG A 154 -1.49 -10.31 16.97
C ARG A 154 -0.67 -9.08 16.55
N PRO A 155 0.13 -8.48 17.45
CA PRO A 155 0.90 -7.27 17.13
C PRO A 155 1.79 -7.38 15.88
N ARG A 156 2.41 -8.54 15.65
CA ARG A 156 3.22 -8.80 14.46
C ARG A 156 2.39 -8.86 13.18
N GLU A 157 1.17 -9.34 13.26
CA GLU A 157 0.25 -9.41 12.11
C GLU A 157 -0.21 -8.03 11.69
N VAL A 158 -0.59 -7.16 12.64
CA VAL A 158 -0.92 -5.75 12.36
C VAL A 158 0.21 -5.05 11.63
N MET A 159 1.47 -5.27 12.08
CA MET A 159 2.64 -4.70 11.41
C MET A 159 2.84 -5.27 10.01
N LYS A 160 2.60 -6.56 9.80
CA LYS A 160 2.66 -7.22 8.49
C LYS A 160 1.58 -6.68 7.55
N ILE A 161 0.33 -6.55 8.03
CA ILE A 161 -0.78 -5.97 7.27
C ILE A 161 -0.44 -4.53 6.88
N TYR A 162 -0.04 -3.69 7.83
CA TYR A 162 0.32 -2.30 7.54
C TYR A 162 1.48 -2.17 6.56
N SER A 163 2.46 -3.06 6.62
CA SER A 163 3.62 -3.03 5.71
C SER A 163 3.23 -3.24 4.24
N ARG A 164 2.11 -3.91 3.94
CA ARG A 164 1.58 -4.10 2.59
C ARG A 164 1.19 -2.79 1.91
N ARG A 165 0.92 -1.71 2.69
CA ARG A 165 0.68 -0.37 2.15
C ARG A 165 1.78 0.10 1.20
N MET A 166 3.03 -0.30 1.48
CA MET A 166 4.17 0.06 0.62
C MET A 166 4.05 -0.48 -0.82
N GLN A 167 3.24 -1.50 -1.06
CA GLN A 167 2.99 -2.04 -2.39
C GLN A 167 2.27 -1.03 -3.29
N ILE A 168 1.35 -0.24 -2.71
CA ILE A 168 0.64 0.84 -3.44
C ILE A 168 1.64 1.90 -3.91
N GLU A 169 2.56 2.32 -3.03
CA GLU A 169 3.60 3.29 -3.39
C GLU A 169 4.55 2.75 -4.48
N GLN A 170 4.84 1.46 -4.44
CA GLN A 170 5.65 0.80 -5.47
C GLN A 170 4.92 0.75 -6.80
N ASN A 171 3.64 0.38 -6.82
CA ASN A 171 2.83 0.37 -8.03
C ASN A 171 2.76 1.75 -8.69
N PHE A 172 2.45 2.80 -7.92
CA PHE A 172 2.45 4.17 -8.45
C PHE A 172 3.82 4.63 -8.93
N ARG A 173 4.89 4.21 -8.27
CA ARG A 173 6.24 4.52 -8.75
C ARG A 173 6.53 3.83 -10.08
N ASP A 174 6.12 2.58 -10.22
CA ASP A 174 6.34 1.82 -11.44
C ASP A 174 5.48 2.37 -12.58
N GLU A 175 4.21 2.73 -12.36
CA GLU A 175 3.38 3.42 -13.35
C GLU A 175 3.95 4.76 -13.82
N LYS A 176 4.58 5.54 -12.92
CA LYS A 176 5.17 6.84 -13.21
C LYS A 176 6.57 6.76 -13.83
N SER A 177 7.24 5.63 -13.73
CA SER A 177 8.60 5.43 -14.21
C SER A 177 8.62 5.31 -15.73
N GLU A 178 9.47 6.08 -16.39
CA GLU A 178 9.75 5.93 -17.83
C GLU A 178 10.59 4.69 -18.13
N ARG A 179 11.41 4.28 -17.17
CA ARG A 179 12.34 3.16 -17.34
C ARG A 179 11.72 1.79 -16.99
N PHE A 180 10.84 1.75 -16.01
CA PHE A 180 10.32 0.49 -15.43
C PHE A 180 8.79 0.40 -15.48
N GLY A 181 8.11 1.33 -16.13
CA GLY A 181 6.67 1.40 -16.20
C GLY A 181 6.17 2.16 -17.43
N PHE A 182 5.03 2.80 -17.31
CA PHE A 182 4.32 3.39 -18.45
C PHE A 182 4.61 4.89 -18.67
N GLY A 183 5.53 5.47 -17.89
CA GLY A 183 5.96 6.85 -18.10
C GLY A 183 4.82 7.86 -18.00
N LEU A 184 3.84 7.70 -17.11
CA LEU A 184 2.69 8.61 -17.01
C LEU A 184 3.08 10.09 -16.89
N ARG A 185 4.27 10.38 -16.37
CA ARG A 185 4.80 11.75 -16.30
C ARG A 185 5.15 12.33 -17.67
N ALA A 186 5.55 11.50 -18.63
CA ALA A 186 5.88 11.92 -19.98
C ALA A 186 4.64 12.39 -20.76
N SER A 187 3.45 11.94 -20.37
CA SER A 187 2.19 12.36 -20.99
C SER A 187 1.91 13.86 -20.85
N ARG A 188 2.53 14.53 -19.86
CA ARG A 188 2.30 15.95 -19.52
C ARG A 188 0.82 16.33 -19.36
N SER A 189 -0.04 15.35 -19.11
CA SER A 189 -1.47 15.57 -18.91
C SER A 189 -1.71 16.38 -17.64
N ARG A 190 -2.56 17.41 -17.75
CA ARG A 190 -2.84 18.35 -16.66
C ARG A 190 -4.27 18.25 -16.14
N THR A 191 -5.17 17.62 -16.89
CA THR A 191 -6.58 17.48 -16.47
C THR A 191 -6.82 16.15 -15.76
N THR A 192 -7.75 16.15 -14.82
CA THR A 192 -8.12 15.00 -14.00
C THR A 192 -8.66 13.86 -14.85
N GLU A 193 -9.52 14.19 -15.83
CA GLU A 193 -10.18 13.23 -16.73
C GLU A 193 -9.15 12.48 -17.59
N ARG A 194 -8.21 13.23 -18.20
CA ARG A 194 -7.11 12.62 -18.98
C ARG A 194 -6.24 11.71 -18.11
N MET A 195 -5.93 12.15 -16.90
CA MET A 195 -5.15 11.33 -15.96
C MET A 195 -5.90 10.07 -15.53
N GLN A 196 -7.22 10.11 -15.38
CA GLN A 196 -8.04 8.93 -15.10
C GLN A 196 -7.96 7.91 -16.23
N VAL A 197 -8.14 8.34 -17.47
CA VAL A 197 -8.04 7.45 -18.64
C VAL A 197 -6.65 6.84 -18.74
N LEU A 198 -5.60 7.64 -18.62
CA LEU A 198 -4.21 7.16 -18.67
C LEU A 198 -3.89 6.19 -17.53
N SER A 199 -4.36 6.46 -16.32
CA SER A 199 -4.20 5.56 -15.18
C SER A 199 -4.95 4.25 -15.38
N LEU A 200 -6.14 4.29 -15.97
CA LEU A 200 -6.90 3.08 -16.33
C LEU A 200 -6.12 2.23 -17.36
N LEU A 201 -5.64 2.85 -18.43
CA LEU A 201 -4.86 2.16 -19.45
C LEU A 201 -3.56 1.57 -18.87
N ALA A 202 -2.84 2.34 -18.05
CA ALA A 202 -1.64 1.87 -17.35
C ALA A 202 -1.95 0.69 -16.43
N THR A 203 -3.08 0.73 -15.71
CA THR A 203 -3.52 -0.35 -14.84
C THR A 203 -3.83 -1.63 -15.62
N LEU A 204 -4.60 -1.53 -16.70
CA LEU A 204 -4.93 -2.68 -17.57
C LEU A 204 -3.66 -3.28 -18.18
N SER A 205 -2.76 -2.42 -18.68
CA SER A 205 -1.47 -2.84 -19.21
C SER A 205 -0.60 -3.52 -18.16
N THR A 206 -0.59 -2.99 -16.93
CA THR A 206 0.13 -3.60 -15.79
C THR A 206 -0.39 -5.01 -15.50
N ILE A 207 -1.71 -5.19 -15.49
CA ILE A 207 -2.34 -6.51 -15.25
C ILE A 207 -1.91 -7.51 -16.34
N VAL A 208 -2.00 -7.11 -17.60
CA VAL A 208 -1.61 -7.96 -18.73
C VAL A 208 -0.12 -8.32 -18.65
N MET A 209 0.74 -7.33 -18.48
CA MET A 209 2.19 -7.54 -18.35
C MET A 209 2.55 -8.40 -17.14
N TRP A 210 1.85 -8.23 -16.04
CA TRP A 210 2.04 -9.04 -14.85
C TRP A 210 1.66 -10.50 -15.09
N LEU A 211 0.51 -10.76 -15.73
CA LEU A 211 0.06 -12.11 -16.11
C LEU A 211 1.04 -12.79 -17.07
N MET A 212 1.53 -12.03 -18.04
CA MET A 212 2.55 -12.53 -18.99
C MET A 212 3.85 -12.86 -18.25
N GLY A 213 4.34 -11.97 -17.39
CA GLY A 213 5.55 -12.20 -16.60
C GLY A 213 5.42 -13.42 -15.70
N TYR A 214 4.26 -13.62 -15.08
CA TYR A 214 3.96 -14.82 -14.30
C TYR A 214 3.98 -16.08 -15.17
N HIS A 215 3.35 -16.04 -16.34
CA HIS A 215 3.40 -17.15 -17.31
C HIS A 215 4.85 -17.46 -17.72
N PHE A 216 5.67 -16.45 -17.99
CA PHE A 216 7.05 -16.61 -18.40
C PHE A 216 7.94 -17.14 -17.28
N GLU A 217 7.67 -16.77 -16.02
CA GLU A 217 8.35 -17.37 -14.86
C GLU A 217 8.06 -18.87 -14.78
N ASN A 218 6.78 -19.27 -14.93
CA ASN A 218 6.38 -20.70 -14.93
C ASN A 218 7.02 -21.50 -16.07
N LYS A 219 7.44 -20.83 -17.16
CA LYS A 219 8.21 -21.43 -18.25
C LYS A 219 9.74 -21.36 -18.04
N GLY A 220 10.19 -20.88 -16.88
CA GLY A 220 11.62 -20.78 -16.55
C GLY A 220 12.37 -19.68 -17.31
N LEU A 221 11.68 -18.81 -18.07
CA LEU A 221 12.32 -17.78 -18.90
C LEU A 221 13.05 -16.71 -18.08
N HIS A 222 12.70 -16.54 -16.80
CA HIS A 222 13.34 -15.55 -15.92
C HIS A 222 14.86 -15.78 -15.78
N VAL A 223 15.32 -17.02 -15.85
CA VAL A 223 16.75 -17.38 -15.74
C VAL A 223 17.58 -16.70 -16.84
N ARG A 224 16.99 -16.46 -18.03
CA ARG A 224 17.70 -15.82 -19.16
C ARG A 224 17.89 -14.31 -19.02
N TYR A 225 17.09 -13.66 -18.15
CA TYR A 225 17.02 -12.20 -18.05
C TYR A 225 17.43 -11.62 -16.69
N GLN A 226 17.87 -12.49 -15.79
CA GLN A 226 18.36 -12.09 -14.48
C GLN A 226 19.84 -12.43 -14.31
N ALA A 227 20.44 -11.97 -13.20
CA ALA A 227 21.84 -12.28 -12.90
C ALA A 227 22.06 -13.80 -12.73
N ASN A 228 23.15 -14.32 -13.29
CA ASN A 228 23.51 -15.74 -13.26
C ASN A 228 23.77 -16.31 -11.85
N SER A 229 23.99 -15.42 -10.87
CA SER A 229 24.22 -15.79 -9.47
C SER A 229 22.99 -16.36 -8.76
N VAL A 230 21.78 -16.13 -9.30
CA VAL A 230 20.52 -16.58 -8.67
C VAL A 230 19.70 -17.34 -9.72
N LYS A 231 19.69 -18.67 -9.60
CA LYS A 231 18.95 -19.56 -10.52
C LYS A 231 17.68 -20.13 -9.90
N SER A 232 17.60 -20.21 -8.57
CA SER A 232 16.52 -20.90 -7.84
C SER A 232 15.22 -20.11 -7.72
N ARG A 233 15.25 -18.79 -7.97
CA ARG A 233 14.07 -17.92 -7.88
C ARG A 233 14.18 -16.74 -8.81
N ARG A 234 13.04 -16.15 -9.13
CA ARG A 234 13.00 -14.88 -9.87
C ARG A 234 13.46 -13.72 -8.98
N VAL A 235 14.30 -12.84 -9.52
CA VAL A 235 14.79 -11.61 -8.85
C VAL A 235 14.39 -10.31 -9.58
N ILE A 236 13.90 -10.38 -10.82
CA ILE A 236 13.36 -9.26 -11.59
C ILE A 236 11.82 -9.17 -11.41
N SER A 237 11.22 -8.01 -11.64
CA SER A 237 9.77 -7.89 -11.57
C SER A 237 9.08 -8.66 -12.71
N TYR A 238 7.79 -8.99 -12.57
CA TYR A 238 7.01 -9.59 -13.66
C TYR A 238 6.92 -8.66 -14.86
N LEU A 239 6.78 -7.35 -14.63
CA LEU A 239 6.75 -6.37 -15.70
C LEU A 239 8.06 -6.37 -16.48
N THR A 240 9.20 -6.33 -15.80
CA THR A 240 10.53 -6.38 -16.42
C THR A 240 10.75 -7.68 -17.17
N LEU A 241 10.30 -8.82 -16.61
CA LEU A 241 10.39 -10.10 -17.30
C LEU A 241 9.56 -10.11 -18.58
N ALA A 242 8.30 -9.66 -18.48
CA ALA A 242 7.41 -9.58 -19.64
C ALA A 242 7.97 -8.64 -20.73
N GLU A 243 8.42 -7.47 -20.34
CA GLU A 243 9.06 -6.51 -21.28
C GLU A 243 10.24 -7.14 -22.00
N ASN A 244 11.17 -7.75 -21.27
CA ASN A 244 12.36 -8.37 -21.87
C ASN A 244 12.00 -9.51 -22.82
N VAL A 245 11.07 -10.38 -22.44
CA VAL A 245 10.63 -11.48 -23.30
C VAL A 245 9.96 -10.97 -24.55
N LEU A 246 9.06 -9.98 -24.45
CA LEU A 246 8.36 -9.40 -25.59
C LEU A 246 9.30 -8.67 -26.54
N ARG A 247 10.30 -7.98 -26.00
CA ARG A 247 11.31 -7.27 -26.79
C ARG A 247 12.15 -8.24 -27.63
N HIS A 248 12.51 -9.38 -27.09
CA HIS A 248 13.35 -10.37 -27.80
C HIS A 248 12.56 -11.40 -28.60
N PHE A 249 11.32 -11.69 -28.21
CA PHE A 249 10.48 -12.72 -28.81
C PHE A 249 9.03 -12.22 -28.98
N PRO A 250 8.78 -11.18 -29.80
CA PRO A 250 7.45 -10.59 -29.95
C PRO A 250 6.39 -11.60 -30.44
N LEU A 251 6.77 -12.56 -31.24
CA LEU A 251 5.87 -13.61 -31.75
C LEU A 251 5.37 -14.58 -30.67
N ILE A 252 5.93 -14.56 -29.45
CA ILE A 252 5.47 -15.38 -28.35
C ILE A 252 4.02 -15.07 -27.97
N LEU A 253 3.52 -13.85 -28.28
CA LEU A 253 2.13 -13.46 -28.09
C LEU A 253 1.13 -14.40 -28.76
N ARG A 254 1.49 -14.99 -29.90
CA ARG A 254 0.65 -15.97 -30.61
C ARG A 254 0.53 -17.32 -29.89
N ARG A 255 1.40 -17.59 -28.94
CA ARG A 255 1.51 -18.89 -28.22
C ARG A 255 1.21 -18.77 -26.74
N ILE A 256 0.79 -17.59 -26.26
CA ILE A 256 0.50 -17.40 -24.85
C ILE A 256 -0.90 -17.89 -24.52
N ALA A 257 -0.99 -18.91 -23.67
CA ALA A 257 -2.22 -19.35 -23.06
C ALA A 257 -2.52 -18.53 -21.79
N LEU A 258 -3.00 -17.29 -21.93
CA LEU A 258 -3.34 -16.43 -20.78
C LEU A 258 -4.37 -17.08 -19.85
N ASN A 259 -5.28 -17.90 -20.40
CA ASN A 259 -6.23 -18.67 -19.59
C ASN A 259 -5.54 -19.63 -18.61
N SER A 260 -4.43 -20.24 -19.00
CA SER A 260 -3.62 -21.08 -18.09
C SER A 260 -3.02 -20.25 -16.94
N ALA A 261 -2.51 -19.05 -17.24
CA ALA A 261 -1.97 -18.15 -16.20
C ALA A 261 -3.07 -17.67 -15.26
N LEU A 262 -4.24 -17.31 -15.76
CA LEU A 262 -5.41 -16.93 -14.96
C LEU A 262 -5.89 -18.07 -14.06
N ASN A 263 -5.96 -19.29 -14.57
CA ASN A 263 -6.35 -20.47 -13.80
C ASN A 263 -5.34 -20.78 -12.70
N HIS A 264 -4.04 -20.63 -12.96
CA HIS A 264 -3.00 -20.78 -11.93
C HIS A 264 -3.11 -19.72 -10.85
N LEU A 265 -3.34 -18.46 -11.21
CA LEU A 265 -3.56 -17.38 -10.26
C LEU A 265 -4.83 -17.60 -9.43
N ALA A 266 -5.92 -18.01 -10.04
CA ALA A 266 -7.17 -18.32 -9.35
C ALA A 266 -6.99 -19.46 -8.33
N ARG A 267 -6.18 -20.48 -8.64
CA ARG A 267 -5.81 -21.54 -7.68
C ARG A 267 -4.93 -21.01 -6.56
N ALA A 268 -3.91 -20.23 -6.87
CA ALA A 268 -3.03 -19.62 -5.88
C ALA A 268 -3.81 -18.69 -4.93
N TYR A 269 -4.76 -17.92 -5.46
CA TYR A 269 -5.64 -17.06 -4.66
C TYR A 269 -6.53 -17.88 -3.73
N ARG A 270 -7.19 -18.92 -4.22
CA ARG A 270 -8.00 -19.82 -3.39
C ARG A 270 -7.20 -20.44 -2.26
N ASN A 271 -5.99 -20.92 -2.54
CA ASN A 271 -5.11 -21.50 -1.53
C ASN A 271 -4.65 -20.47 -0.48
N MET A 272 -4.50 -19.18 -0.86
CA MET A 272 -4.19 -18.11 0.11
C MET A 272 -5.38 -17.73 0.99
N VAL A 273 -6.59 -17.75 0.44
CA VAL A 273 -7.82 -17.42 1.19
C VAL A 273 -8.17 -18.51 2.21
N LEU A 274 -7.80 -19.77 1.93
CA LEU A 274 -8.04 -20.90 2.85
C LEU A 274 -7.02 -21.00 4.01
N VAL A 275 -5.99 -20.17 4.04
CA VAL A 275 -4.91 -20.17 5.06
C VAL A 275 -5.06 -19.03 6.07
N TYR A 276 -6.14 -18.21 6.00
CA TYR A 276 -6.41 -17.11 6.94
C TYR A 276 -7.72 -17.32 7.66
#